data_98e76d40a8d7c52bfd7330f4571c173f
#
_entry.id   98e76d40a8d7c52bfd7330f4571c173f
#
_cell.length_a   1.000
_cell.length_b   1.000
_cell.length_c   1.000
_cell.angle_alpha   90.00
_cell.angle_beta   90.00
_cell.angle_gamma   90.00
#
_symmetry.space_group_name_H-M   'P 1'
#
loop_
_entity.id
_entity.type
_entity.pdbx_description
1 polymer ?
#
loop_
_entity_poly.entity_id
_entity_poly.type
_entity_poly.pdbx_seq_one_letter_code
_entity_poly.pdbx_strand_id
1 'polypeptide(L)'
;MGLVIARQLGQQGARLAICARDAEELARAEQDLTQRGAEVFVVTCDVTVQSEVEEMICRVNAHYGSIDVLINNAGVIQVGPMENMALREYEEAMQTHFFAPLYAMLAVIPGMQRRQEGRIVNVSSFGGKVSAPHLVPYCASKFALVGLSKGLRSELAKDGVLVTTVCPGLIRTGSPRNVVVKGQHQPEYAWFKIGDSIPLLSATAEDAANQIIGALRHGDAELTITVPAKVASVVNELFPEFTADVLMLVNRFLPGPAADGADNERKRGYESESPRSQSGLARLSDEAAAGNNEISGNDPETTTLPTGEKQLGAGI
;
A
#
# COMPACT_ATOMS: atom_id res chain seq x y z
N MET A 1 5.43 -1.95 2.04
CA MET A 1 4.96 -1.34 3.31
C MET A 1 4.60 -2.41 4.34
N GLY A 2 3.72 -3.36 4.07
CA GLY A 2 3.30 -4.40 5.02
C GLY A 2 4.46 -5.16 5.66
N LEU A 3 5.43 -5.62 4.87
CA LEU A 3 6.62 -6.31 5.38
C LEU A 3 7.46 -5.42 6.32
N VAL A 4 7.59 -4.11 6.02
CA VAL A 4 8.35 -3.19 6.89
C VAL A 4 7.65 -3.00 8.24
N ILE A 5 6.31 -2.88 8.24
CA ILE A 5 5.52 -2.85 9.48
C ILE A 5 5.70 -4.15 10.25
N ALA A 6 5.62 -5.31 9.59
CA ALA A 6 5.82 -6.61 10.21
C ALA A 6 7.22 -6.76 10.83
N ARG A 7 8.29 -6.33 10.12
CA ARG A 7 9.66 -6.30 10.66
C ARG A 7 9.75 -5.52 11.96
N GLN A 8 9.20 -4.31 11.99
CA GLN A 8 9.27 -3.44 13.16
C GLN A 8 8.41 -3.95 14.34
N LEU A 9 7.23 -4.52 14.08
CA LEU A 9 6.40 -5.14 15.11
C LEU A 9 7.04 -6.41 15.66
N GLY A 10 7.61 -7.26 14.80
CA GLY A 10 8.33 -8.47 15.21
C GLY A 10 9.54 -8.15 16.10
N GLN A 11 10.33 -7.13 15.75
CA GLN A 11 11.44 -6.64 16.59
C GLN A 11 11.00 -6.14 17.97
N GLN A 12 9.73 -5.78 18.12
CA GLN A 12 9.13 -5.34 19.39
C GLN A 12 8.43 -6.49 20.13
N GLY A 13 8.61 -7.73 19.67
CA GLY A 13 8.09 -8.94 20.31
C GLY A 13 6.64 -9.27 19.98
N ALA A 14 6.05 -8.66 18.94
CA ALA A 14 4.71 -9.06 18.49
C ALA A 14 4.76 -10.44 17.82
N ARG A 15 3.75 -11.28 18.10
CA ARG A 15 3.47 -12.50 17.33
C ARG A 15 2.76 -12.09 16.05
N LEU A 16 3.26 -12.51 14.91
CA LEU A 16 2.81 -12.03 13.61
C LEU A 16 2.01 -13.09 12.87
N ALA A 17 0.88 -12.69 12.30
CA ALA A 17 0.23 -13.43 11.22
C ALA A 17 0.31 -12.56 9.95
N ILE A 18 0.87 -13.10 8.87
CA ILE A 18 0.96 -12.41 7.58
C ILE A 18 0.29 -13.23 6.48
N CYS A 19 -0.28 -12.55 5.50
CA CYS A 19 -0.90 -13.20 4.36
C CYS A 19 -0.52 -12.51 3.04
N ALA A 20 -0.45 -13.31 1.99
CA ALA A 20 -0.32 -12.87 0.61
C ALA A 20 -0.93 -13.93 -0.32
N ARG A 21 -1.18 -13.55 -1.58
CA ARG A 21 -1.68 -14.48 -2.62
C ARG A 21 -0.57 -15.36 -3.16
N ASP A 22 0.62 -14.78 -3.31
CA ASP A 22 1.80 -15.45 -3.82
C ASP A 22 2.52 -16.19 -2.69
N ALA A 23 2.55 -17.53 -2.78
CA ALA A 23 3.15 -18.38 -1.76
C ALA A 23 4.68 -18.25 -1.70
N GLU A 24 5.34 -17.96 -2.82
CA GLU A 24 6.80 -17.80 -2.86
C GLU A 24 7.22 -16.46 -2.23
N GLU A 25 6.48 -15.38 -2.54
CA GLU A 25 6.66 -14.08 -1.90
C GLU A 25 6.43 -14.18 -0.39
N LEU A 26 5.38 -14.89 0.01
CA LEU A 26 5.04 -15.13 1.41
C LEU A 26 6.13 -15.93 2.14
N ALA A 27 6.67 -16.98 1.52
CA ALA A 27 7.78 -17.77 2.08
C ALA A 27 9.06 -16.95 2.26
N ARG A 28 9.39 -16.06 1.30
CA ARG A 28 10.52 -15.13 1.45
C ARG A 28 10.31 -14.16 2.60
N ALA A 29 9.08 -13.65 2.77
CA ALA A 29 8.73 -12.75 3.86
C ALA A 29 8.80 -13.47 5.23
N GLU A 30 8.31 -14.70 5.32
CA GLU A 30 8.44 -15.55 6.53
C GLU A 30 9.90 -15.77 6.91
N GLN A 31 10.73 -16.14 5.93
CA GLN A 31 12.17 -16.34 6.15
C GLN A 31 12.85 -15.07 6.68
N ASP A 32 12.61 -13.92 6.08
CA ASP A 32 13.17 -12.62 6.51
C ASP A 32 12.76 -12.29 7.96
N LEU A 33 11.48 -12.44 8.29
CA LEU A 33 10.97 -12.14 9.63
C LEU A 33 11.50 -13.11 10.68
N THR A 34 11.55 -14.40 10.36
CA THR A 34 12.10 -15.45 11.27
C THR A 34 13.59 -15.25 11.52
N GLN A 35 14.39 -14.91 10.49
CA GLN A 35 15.79 -14.58 10.64
C GLN A 35 16.04 -13.37 11.54
N ARG A 36 15.06 -12.47 11.66
CA ARG A 36 15.07 -11.32 12.58
C ARG A 36 14.56 -11.65 13.98
N GLY A 37 14.22 -12.92 14.23
CA GLY A 37 13.77 -13.39 15.54
C GLY A 37 12.27 -13.21 15.80
N ALA A 38 11.47 -12.89 14.80
CA ALA A 38 10.02 -12.78 14.96
C ALA A 38 9.33 -14.16 14.95
N GLU A 39 8.30 -14.33 15.77
CA GLU A 39 7.37 -15.45 15.68
C GLU A 39 6.34 -15.14 14.60
N VAL A 40 6.27 -15.96 13.55
CA VAL A 40 5.47 -15.68 12.36
C VAL A 40 4.61 -16.88 11.99
N PHE A 41 3.33 -16.65 11.74
CA PHE A 41 2.38 -17.59 11.15
C PHE A 41 1.96 -17.07 9.78
N VAL A 42 2.09 -17.89 8.75
CA VAL A 42 1.79 -17.50 7.36
C VAL A 42 0.54 -18.18 6.84
N VAL A 43 -0.26 -17.44 6.07
CA VAL A 43 -1.47 -17.98 5.42
C VAL A 43 -1.53 -17.45 3.99
N THR A 44 -1.50 -18.35 2.99
CA THR A 44 -1.83 -17.96 1.63
C THR A 44 -3.32 -17.61 1.56
N CYS A 45 -3.63 -16.40 1.09
CA CYS A 45 -5.00 -15.87 1.08
C CYS A 45 -5.14 -14.80 0.01
N ASP A 46 -6.15 -14.91 -0.84
CA ASP A 46 -6.62 -13.79 -1.64
C ASP A 46 -7.63 -12.98 -0.80
N VAL A 47 -7.20 -11.84 -0.32
CA VAL A 47 -8.02 -10.96 0.53
C VAL A 47 -9.28 -10.44 -0.17
N THR A 48 -9.37 -10.56 -1.49
CA THR A 48 -10.57 -10.21 -2.26
C THR A 48 -11.66 -11.28 -2.19
N VAL A 49 -11.35 -12.47 -1.68
CA VAL A 49 -12.28 -13.59 -1.52
C VAL A 49 -12.71 -13.68 -0.06
N GLN A 50 -13.96 -13.35 0.23
CA GLN A 50 -14.48 -13.30 1.61
C GLN A 50 -14.24 -14.59 2.39
N SER A 51 -14.54 -15.76 1.79
CA SER A 51 -14.38 -17.05 2.46
C SER A 51 -12.93 -17.37 2.82
N GLU A 52 -11.96 -16.95 2.00
CA GLU A 52 -10.53 -17.14 2.32
C GLU A 52 -10.10 -16.24 3.48
N VAL A 53 -10.62 -15.01 3.55
CA VAL A 53 -10.36 -14.10 4.67
C VAL A 53 -10.95 -14.65 5.96
N GLU A 54 -12.18 -15.17 5.95
CA GLU A 54 -12.81 -15.79 7.12
C GLU A 54 -12.04 -17.03 7.59
N GLU A 55 -11.61 -17.89 6.67
CA GLU A 55 -10.77 -19.05 6.99
C GLU A 55 -9.41 -18.63 7.57
N MET A 56 -8.75 -17.65 6.97
CA MET A 56 -7.48 -17.09 7.47
C MET A 56 -7.65 -16.61 8.92
N ILE A 57 -8.66 -15.80 9.22
CA ILE A 57 -8.91 -15.28 10.56
C ILE A 57 -9.20 -16.44 11.55
N CYS A 58 -9.95 -17.46 11.13
CA CYS A 58 -10.18 -18.66 11.93
C CYS A 58 -8.88 -19.40 12.27
N ARG A 59 -8.01 -19.61 11.28
CA ARG A 59 -6.70 -20.26 11.46
C ARG A 59 -5.78 -19.45 12.38
N VAL A 60 -5.74 -18.13 12.24
CA VAL A 60 -4.95 -17.25 13.12
C VAL A 60 -5.45 -17.31 14.56
N ASN A 61 -6.78 -17.29 14.78
CA ASN A 61 -7.38 -17.45 16.11
C ASN A 61 -7.10 -18.82 16.70
N ALA A 62 -7.13 -19.90 15.90
CA ALA A 62 -6.79 -21.24 16.36
C ALA A 62 -5.33 -21.36 16.78
N HIS A 63 -4.42 -20.64 16.10
CA HIS A 63 -2.98 -20.67 16.35
C HIS A 63 -2.56 -19.80 17.55
N TYR A 64 -3.06 -18.56 17.63
CA TYR A 64 -2.66 -17.58 18.65
C TYR A 64 -3.68 -17.33 19.75
N GLY A 65 -4.90 -17.85 19.61
CA GLY A 65 -6.00 -17.66 20.56
C GLY A 65 -6.83 -16.40 20.32
N SER A 66 -6.20 -15.29 19.91
CA SER A 66 -6.89 -14.04 19.61
C SER A 66 -6.10 -13.16 18.63
N ILE A 67 -6.81 -12.21 18.02
CA ILE A 67 -6.22 -11.15 17.22
C ILE A 67 -6.46 -9.83 17.95
N ASP A 68 -5.39 -9.21 18.42
CA ASP A 68 -5.44 -7.94 19.15
C ASP A 68 -5.31 -6.74 18.21
N VAL A 69 -4.59 -6.93 17.11
CA VAL A 69 -4.33 -5.90 16.09
C VAL A 69 -4.60 -6.45 14.69
N LEU A 70 -5.43 -5.74 13.92
CA LEU A 70 -5.61 -5.97 12.50
C LEU A 70 -5.02 -4.80 11.71
N ILE A 71 -4.15 -5.08 10.72
CA ILE A 71 -3.60 -4.07 9.82
C ILE A 71 -3.98 -4.40 8.38
N ASN A 72 -4.93 -3.68 7.82
CA ASN A 72 -5.34 -3.77 6.44
C ASN A 72 -4.40 -2.92 5.57
N ASN A 73 -3.44 -3.57 4.91
CA ASN A 73 -2.41 -2.90 4.10
C ASN A 73 -2.44 -3.31 2.63
N ALA A 74 -3.06 -4.43 2.27
CA ALA A 74 -3.13 -4.90 0.89
C ALA A 74 -3.70 -3.81 -0.05
N GLY A 75 -3.14 -3.69 -1.23
CA GLY A 75 -3.56 -2.67 -2.16
C GLY A 75 -3.06 -2.91 -3.59
N VAL A 76 -3.75 -2.29 -4.54
CA VAL A 76 -3.41 -2.25 -5.96
C VAL A 76 -3.47 -0.79 -6.42
N ILE A 77 -2.70 -0.44 -7.43
CA ILE A 77 -2.73 0.91 -7.99
C ILE A 77 -2.96 0.79 -9.49
N GLN A 78 -3.95 1.52 -10.00
CA GLN A 78 -4.21 1.66 -11.43
C GLN A 78 -3.84 3.09 -11.84
N VAL A 79 -3.01 3.22 -12.86
CA VAL A 79 -2.53 4.48 -13.41
C VAL A 79 -2.93 4.59 -14.88
N GLY A 80 -3.53 5.70 -15.24
CA GLY A 80 -3.90 6.02 -16.62
C GLY A 80 -5.14 6.92 -16.71
N PRO A 81 -5.36 7.54 -17.88
CA PRO A 81 -6.49 8.42 -18.10
C PRO A 81 -7.83 7.67 -18.06
N MET A 82 -8.91 8.36 -17.70
CA MET A 82 -10.23 7.79 -17.55
C MET A 82 -10.70 7.06 -18.81
N GLU A 83 -10.39 7.59 -19.98
CA GLU A 83 -10.77 7.04 -21.29
C GLU A 83 -10.21 5.63 -21.53
N ASN A 84 -9.10 5.30 -20.89
CA ASN A 84 -8.47 3.98 -20.97
C ASN A 84 -8.88 3.04 -19.83
N MET A 85 -9.61 3.53 -18.80
CA MET A 85 -10.11 2.70 -17.70
C MET A 85 -11.45 2.06 -18.08
N ALA A 86 -11.62 0.78 -17.74
CA ALA A 86 -12.87 0.06 -17.84
C ALA A 86 -13.49 -0.15 -16.45
N LEU A 87 -14.73 -0.58 -16.37
CA LEU A 87 -15.42 -0.89 -15.11
C LEU A 87 -14.60 -1.87 -14.23
N ARG A 88 -13.92 -2.81 -14.86
CA ARG A 88 -13.06 -3.79 -14.18
C ARG A 88 -12.01 -3.14 -13.26
N GLU A 89 -11.34 -2.07 -13.68
CA GLU A 89 -10.34 -1.38 -12.87
C GLU A 89 -10.94 -0.77 -11.61
N TYR A 90 -12.19 -0.27 -11.69
CA TYR A 90 -12.94 0.24 -10.53
C TYR A 90 -13.37 -0.88 -9.60
N GLU A 91 -13.89 -1.99 -10.14
CA GLU A 91 -14.30 -3.16 -9.37
C GLU A 91 -13.11 -3.79 -8.61
N GLU A 92 -11.97 -3.98 -9.27
CA GLU A 92 -10.76 -4.51 -8.65
C GLU A 92 -10.23 -3.60 -7.54
N ALA A 93 -10.24 -2.27 -7.77
CA ALA A 93 -9.84 -1.31 -6.75
C ALA A 93 -10.77 -1.35 -5.54
N MET A 94 -12.09 -1.38 -5.75
CA MET A 94 -13.08 -1.49 -4.68
C MET A 94 -12.97 -2.82 -3.95
N GLN A 95 -12.80 -3.92 -4.67
CA GLN A 95 -12.66 -5.25 -4.07
C GLN A 95 -11.46 -5.31 -3.13
N THR A 96 -10.33 -4.73 -3.56
CA THR A 96 -9.09 -4.78 -2.77
C THR A 96 -9.05 -3.75 -1.64
N HIS A 97 -9.54 -2.52 -1.87
CA HIS A 97 -9.37 -1.43 -0.89
C HIS A 97 -10.54 -1.22 0.04
N PHE A 98 -11.73 -1.69 -0.33
CA PHE A 98 -12.94 -1.53 0.48
C PHE A 98 -13.45 -2.87 0.99
N PHE A 99 -13.76 -3.81 0.10
CA PHE A 99 -14.37 -5.08 0.52
C PHE A 99 -13.40 -5.98 1.29
N ALA A 100 -12.15 -6.09 0.86
CA ALA A 100 -11.16 -6.91 1.56
C ALA A 100 -10.93 -6.44 3.02
N PRO A 101 -10.66 -5.15 3.30
CA PRO A 101 -10.65 -4.65 4.68
C PRO A 101 -11.96 -4.88 5.42
N LEU A 102 -13.11 -4.70 4.76
CA LEU A 102 -14.43 -4.94 5.38
C LEU A 102 -14.58 -6.39 5.82
N TYR A 103 -14.24 -7.37 4.98
CA TYR A 103 -14.29 -8.79 5.32
C TYR A 103 -13.43 -9.10 6.55
N ALA A 104 -12.18 -8.64 6.56
CA ALA A 104 -11.27 -8.86 7.68
C ALA A 104 -11.79 -8.20 8.97
N MET A 105 -12.30 -6.97 8.88
CA MET A 105 -12.88 -6.27 10.03
C MET A 105 -14.11 -6.99 10.57
N LEU A 106 -15.06 -7.39 9.72
CA LEU A 106 -16.25 -8.13 10.14
C LEU A 106 -15.90 -9.46 10.83
N ALA A 107 -14.82 -10.11 10.40
CA ALA A 107 -14.37 -11.36 11.01
C ALA A 107 -13.69 -11.19 12.38
N VAL A 108 -12.95 -10.07 12.62
CA VAL A 108 -12.22 -9.86 13.88
C VAL A 108 -13.02 -9.07 14.93
N ILE A 109 -13.88 -8.12 14.53
CA ILE A 109 -14.62 -7.23 15.42
C ILE A 109 -15.39 -7.98 16.52
N PRO A 110 -16.15 -9.07 16.25
CA PRO A 110 -16.88 -9.76 17.31
C PRO A 110 -15.96 -10.30 18.42
N GLY A 111 -14.76 -10.75 18.07
CA GLY A 111 -13.74 -11.18 19.04
C GLY A 111 -13.21 -10.03 19.89
N MET A 112 -12.89 -8.92 19.26
CA MET A 112 -12.42 -7.70 19.92
C MET A 112 -13.49 -7.10 20.86
N GLN A 113 -14.74 -7.03 20.41
CA GLN A 113 -15.86 -6.55 21.22
C GLN A 113 -16.08 -7.40 22.48
N ARG A 114 -16.01 -8.73 22.39
CA ARG A 114 -16.13 -9.60 23.57
C ARG A 114 -15.05 -9.36 24.62
N ARG A 115 -13.84 -8.99 24.18
CA ARG A 115 -12.70 -8.66 25.05
C ARG A 115 -12.68 -7.21 25.50
N GLN A 116 -13.53 -6.35 24.89
CA GLN A 116 -13.54 -4.88 25.09
C GLN A 116 -12.17 -4.26 24.79
N GLU A 117 -11.44 -4.85 23.86
CA GLU A 117 -10.10 -4.41 23.46
C GLU A 117 -9.81 -4.85 22.02
N GLY A 118 -9.29 -3.92 21.21
CA GLY A 118 -8.85 -4.17 19.85
C GLY A 118 -8.28 -2.93 19.17
N ARG A 119 -7.42 -3.16 18.20
CA ARG A 119 -6.85 -2.10 17.36
C ARG A 119 -6.98 -2.49 15.89
N ILE A 120 -7.50 -1.60 15.08
CA ILE A 120 -7.61 -1.79 13.63
C ILE A 120 -6.93 -0.62 12.94
N VAL A 121 -6.03 -0.92 12.01
CA VAL A 121 -5.37 0.07 11.15
C VAL A 121 -5.77 -0.19 9.71
N ASN A 122 -6.36 0.81 9.07
CA ASN A 122 -6.69 0.78 7.65
C ASN A 122 -5.74 1.70 6.89
N VAL A 123 -4.85 1.11 6.08
CA VAL A 123 -3.90 1.86 5.26
C VAL A 123 -4.61 2.30 3.97
N SER A 124 -5.13 3.53 4.01
CA SER A 124 -5.68 4.21 2.85
C SER A 124 -4.56 4.88 2.04
N SER A 125 -4.70 6.14 1.71
CA SER A 125 -3.75 6.97 0.96
C SER A 125 -4.13 8.44 1.08
N PHE A 126 -3.20 9.34 0.72
CA PHE A 126 -3.54 10.71 0.34
C PHE A 126 -4.60 10.75 -0.78
N GLY A 127 -4.56 9.76 -1.71
CA GLY A 127 -5.61 9.55 -2.70
C GLY A 127 -7.01 9.25 -2.13
N GLY A 128 -7.15 8.97 -0.84
CA GLY A 128 -8.43 8.90 -0.11
C GLY A 128 -8.86 10.24 0.50
N LYS A 129 -8.10 11.30 0.29
CA LYS A 129 -8.36 12.68 0.73
C LYS A 129 -8.47 13.66 -0.44
N VAL A 130 -7.66 13.47 -1.47
CA VAL A 130 -7.61 14.27 -2.69
C VAL A 130 -7.55 13.32 -3.87
N SER A 131 -8.48 13.47 -4.83
CA SER A 131 -8.51 12.59 -6.01
C SER A 131 -7.59 13.14 -7.10
N ALA A 132 -6.45 12.49 -7.31
CA ALA A 132 -5.52 12.86 -8.37
C ALA A 132 -6.02 12.38 -9.75
N PRO A 133 -5.84 13.19 -10.83
CA PRO A 133 -6.06 12.72 -12.19
C PRO A 133 -5.25 11.47 -12.50
N HIS A 134 -5.71 10.64 -13.43
CA HIS A 134 -5.11 9.37 -13.84
C HIS A 134 -5.05 8.27 -12.75
N LEU A 135 -5.63 8.54 -11.56
CA LEU A 135 -5.71 7.60 -10.44
C LEU A 135 -7.17 7.41 -9.96
N VAL A 136 -8.17 7.67 -10.82
CA VAL A 136 -9.58 7.73 -10.39
C VAL A 136 -10.08 6.43 -9.74
N PRO A 137 -9.85 5.21 -10.28
CA PRO A 137 -10.30 3.96 -9.63
C PRO A 137 -9.67 3.79 -8.24
N TYR A 138 -8.36 4.04 -8.16
CA TYR A 138 -7.61 4.00 -6.92
C TYR A 138 -8.14 4.99 -5.89
N CYS A 139 -8.25 6.26 -6.26
CA CYS A 139 -8.72 7.31 -5.35
C CYS A 139 -10.13 7.03 -4.85
N ALA A 140 -11.08 6.69 -5.73
CA ALA A 140 -12.46 6.39 -5.35
C ALA A 140 -12.52 5.28 -4.29
N SER A 141 -11.77 4.20 -4.48
CA SER A 141 -11.73 3.08 -3.52
C SER A 141 -11.06 3.45 -2.19
N LYS A 142 -10.02 4.30 -2.21
CA LYS A 142 -9.36 4.81 -1.00
C LYS A 142 -10.23 5.81 -0.22
N PHE A 143 -11.04 6.62 -0.88
CA PHE A 143 -12.08 7.44 -0.25
C PHE A 143 -13.12 6.57 0.46
N ALA A 144 -13.58 5.50 -0.20
CA ALA A 144 -14.52 4.55 0.40
C ALA A 144 -13.95 3.93 1.69
N LEU A 145 -12.67 3.54 1.70
CA LEU A 145 -12.00 3.01 2.91
C LEU A 145 -11.91 4.05 4.01
N VAL A 146 -11.63 5.32 3.69
CA VAL A 146 -11.61 6.41 4.70
C VAL A 146 -12.97 6.57 5.34
N GLY A 147 -14.04 6.60 4.54
CA GLY A 147 -15.42 6.70 5.04
C GLY A 147 -15.79 5.53 5.96
N LEU A 148 -15.50 4.30 5.53
CA LEU A 148 -15.72 3.08 6.32
C LEU A 148 -14.96 3.13 7.67
N SER A 149 -13.68 3.50 7.63
CA SER A 149 -12.82 3.55 8.81
C SER A 149 -13.34 4.57 9.84
N LYS A 150 -13.71 5.76 9.39
CA LYS A 150 -14.24 6.82 10.26
C LYS A 150 -15.58 6.43 10.90
N GLY A 151 -16.48 5.82 10.11
CA GLY A 151 -17.77 5.32 10.62
C GLY A 151 -17.57 4.24 11.69
N LEU A 152 -16.80 3.20 11.39
CA LEU A 152 -16.53 2.12 12.33
C LEU A 152 -15.82 2.59 13.60
N ARG A 153 -14.91 3.56 13.51
CA ARG A 153 -14.29 4.14 14.72
C ARG A 153 -15.33 4.69 15.67
N SER A 154 -16.29 5.45 15.16
CA SER A 154 -17.33 6.08 15.99
C SER A 154 -18.23 5.03 16.64
N GLU A 155 -18.55 3.96 15.94
CA GLU A 155 -19.43 2.90 16.45
C GLU A 155 -18.74 1.98 17.46
N LEU A 156 -17.45 1.65 17.23
CA LEU A 156 -16.73 0.64 17.99
C LEU A 156 -15.99 1.18 19.23
N ALA A 157 -15.82 2.49 19.33
CA ALA A 157 -15.10 3.10 20.45
C ALA A 157 -15.72 2.77 21.82
N LYS A 158 -17.04 2.63 21.89
CA LYS A 158 -17.77 2.19 23.10
C LYS A 158 -17.40 0.79 23.56
N ASP A 159 -16.91 -0.05 22.66
CA ASP A 159 -16.52 -1.44 22.90
C ASP A 159 -15.00 -1.58 23.09
N GLY A 160 -14.27 -0.48 23.27
CA GLY A 160 -12.81 -0.48 23.44
C GLY A 160 -12.03 -0.82 22.17
N VAL A 161 -12.70 -0.86 21.02
CA VAL A 161 -12.05 -1.15 19.72
C VAL A 161 -11.77 0.16 18.99
N LEU A 162 -10.49 0.46 18.77
CA LEU A 162 -10.06 1.71 18.11
C LEU A 162 -9.63 1.45 16.66
N VAL A 163 -10.21 2.23 15.75
CA VAL A 163 -9.88 2.18 14.32
C VAL A 163 -9.05 3.40 13.95
N THR A 164 -7.87 3.17 13.39
CA THR A 164 -6.95 4.21 12.89
C THR A 164 -6.98 4.23 11.36
N THR A 165 -7.29 5.38 10.79
CA THR A 165 -7.22 5.61 9.33
C THR A 165 -5.85 6.18 8.99
N VAL A 166 -5.07 5.49 8.17
CA VAL A 166 -3.76 5.98 7.73
C VAL A 166 -3.87 6.47 6.29
N CYS A 167 -3.48 7.72 6.04
CA CYS A 167 -3.47 8.36 4.73
C CYS A 167 -2.04 8.75 4.35
N PRO A 168 -1.20 7.82 3.87
CA PRO A 168 0.15 8.14 3.45
C PRO A 168 0.13 9.04 2.22
N GLY A 169 1.05 10.02 2.17
CA GLY A 169 1.48 10.63 0.92
C GLY A 169 2.36 9.67 0.13
N LEU A 170 3.33 10.19 -0.60
CA LEU A 170 4.27 9.37 -1.35
C LEU A 170 5.24 8.66 -0.39
N ILE A 171 5.36 7.34 -0.52
CA ILE A 171 6.24 6.51 0.31
C ILE A 171 7.11 5.65 -0.59
N ARG A 172 8.41 5.72 -0.43
CA ARG A 172 9.38 4.90 -1.17
C ARG A 172 9.31 3.45 -0.71
N THR A 173 8.51 2.64 -1.40
CA THR A 173 8.29 1.23 -1.06
C THR A 173 8.70 0.25 -2.16
N GLY A 174 8.90 0.73 -3.40
CA GLY A 174 9.01 -0.12 -4.58
C GLY A 174 7.66 -0.45 -5.23
N SER A 175 6.54 -0.05 -4.63
CA SER A 175 5.19 -0.27 -5.18
C SER A 175 5.01 0.16 -6.64
N PRO A 176 5.70 1.20 -7.19
CA PRO A 176 5.58 1.55 -8.60
C PRO A 176 5.84 0.39 -9.57
N ARG A 177 6.68 -0.57 -9.22
CA ARG A 177 6.92 -1.75 -10.09
C ARG A 177 5.66 -2.57 -10.35
N ASN A 178 4.78 -2.65 -9.37
CA ASN A 178 3.60 -3.52 -9.36
C ASN A 178 2.31 -2.81 -9.76
N VAL A 179 2.34 -1.50 -10.07
CA VAL A 179 1.15 -0.78 -10.53
C VAL A 179 0.65 -1.32 -11.87
N VAL A 180 -0.64 -1.22 -12.08
CA VAL A 180 -1.26 -1.49 -13.37
C VAL A 180 -1.30 -0.19 -14.16
N VAL A 181 -0.68 -0.17 -15.33
CA VAL A 181 -0.63 0.99 -16.22
C VAL A 181 -1.50 0.74 -17.44
N LYS A 182 -2.29 1.73 -17.83
CA LYS A 182 -3.12 1.75 -19.04
C LYS A 182 -2.97 3.09 -19.75
N GLY A 183 -3.24 3.12 -21.06
CA GLY A 183 -3.01 4.29 -21.87
C GLY A 183 -1.58 4.33 -22.41
N GLN A 184 -0.98 5.49 -22.49
CA GLN A 184 0.42 5.62 -22.94
C GLN A 184 1.37 5.12 -21.85
N HIS A 185 1.63 3.79 -21.81
CA HIS A 185 2.30 3.09 -20.71
C HIS A 185 3.58 3.75 -20.22
N GLN A 186 4.52 4.05 -21.12
CA GLN A 186 5.82 4.64 -20.72
C GLN A 186 5.70 6.05 -20.14
N PRO A 187 4.98 7.01 -20.75
CA PRO A 187 4.75 8.32 -20.15
C PRO A 187 3.96 8.24 -18.84
N GLU A 188 2.89 7.41 -18.77
CA GLU A 188 2.08 7.21 -17.56
C GLU A 188 2.93 6.69 -16.39
N TYR A 189 3.71 5.66 -16.64
CA TYR A 189 4.59 5.11 -15.62
C TYR A 189 5.70 6.07 -15.20
N ALA A 190 6.27 6.82 -16.14
CA ALA A 190 7.37 7.72 -15.86
C ALA A 190 6.95 8.83 -14.89
N TRP A 191 5.82 9.53 -15.12
CA TRP A 191 5.38 10.57 -14.20
C TRP A 191 5.04 10.03 -12.81
N PHE A 192 4.40 8.83 -12.76
CA PHE A 192 4.04 8.19 -11.51
C PHE A 192 5.28 7.81 -10.69
N LYS A 193 6.24 7.08 -11.30
CA LYS A 193 7.48 6.63 -10.64
C LYS A 193 8.36 7.81 -10.19
N ILE A 194 8.48 8.84 -11.03
CA ILE A 194 9.26 10.05 -10.69
C ILE A 194 8.61 10.77 -9.50
N GLY A 195 7.28 10.94 -9.52
CA GLY A 195 6.56 11.57 -8.42
C GLY A 195 6.83 10.88 -7.08
N ASP A 196 6.78 9.54 -7.06
CA ASP A 196 7.01 8.72 -5.86
C ASP A 196 8.46 8.79 -5.34
N SER A 197 9.40 9.15 -6.18
CA SER A 197 10.84 9.15 -5.88
C SER A 197 11.40 10.47 -5.36
N ILE A 198 10.64 11.58 -5.40
CA ILE A 198 11.13 12.90 -4.98
C ILE A 198 11.29 12.96 -3.45
N PRO A 199 12.54 13.09 -2.91
CA PRO A 199 12.78 12.99 -1.46
C PRO A 199 12.04 14.04 -0.61
N LEU A 200 11.81 15.24 -1.16
CA LEU A 200 11.11 16.33 -0.45
C LEU A 200 9.59 16.03 -0.30
N LEU A 201 9.03 15.23 -1.21
CA LEU A 201 7.61 14.90 -1.25
C LEU A 201 7.30 13.53 -0.65
N SER A 202 8.30 12.64 -0.55
CA SER A 202 8.13 11.25 -0.12
C SER A 202 8.86 10.94 1.19
N ALA A 203 8.32 10.01 1.98
CA ALA A 203 8.96 9.45 3.17
C ALA A 203 9.58 8.08 2.88
N THR A 204 10.46 7.59 3.77
CA THR A 204 10.94 6.21 3.71
C THR A 204 9.84 5.25 4.20
N ALA A 205 9.91 3.98 3.78
CA ALA A 205 9.00 2.95 4.27
C ALA A 205 9.15 2.73 5.79
N GLU A 206 10.38 2.83 6.29
CA GLU A 206 10.72 2.67 7.70
C GLU A 206 10.11 3.79 8.57
N ASP A 207 10.25 5.05 8.15
CA ASP A 207 9.68 6.20 8.85
C ASP A 207 8.15 6.15 8.83
N ALA A 208 7.57 5.77 7.70
CA ALA A 208 6.13 5.59 7.57
C ALA A 208 5.63 4.48 8.51
N ALA A 209 6.31 3.32 8.55
CA ALA A 209 5.96 2.22 9.45
C ALA A 209 6.07 2.65 10.93
N ASN A 210 7.11 3.38 11.32
CA ASN A 210 7.24 3.92 12.67
C ASN A 210 6.07 4.83 13.05
N GLN A 211 5.66 5.74 12.16
CA GLN A 211 4.51 6.61 12.40
C GLN A 211 3.21 5.82 12.50
N ILE A 212 3.00 4.81 11.66
CA ILE A 212 1.83 3.92 11.69
C ILE A 212 1.75 3.17 13.03
N ILE A 213 2.87 2.60 13.49
CA ILE A 213 2.94 1.89 14.77
C ILE A 213 2.72 2.85 15.94
N GLY A 214 3.23 4.08 15.86
CA GLY A 214 2.95 5.12 16.83
C GLY A 214 1.45 5.43 16.93
N ALA A 215 0.80 5.70 15.80
CA ALA A 215 -0.63 5.98 15.74
C ALA A 215 -1.49 4.79 16.22
N LEU A 216 -1.10 3.56 15.86
CA LEU A 216 -1.71 2.32 16.36
C LEU A 216 -1.67 2.26 17.90
N ARG A 217 -0.51 2.54 18.52
CA ARG A 217 -0.33 2.49 19.98
C ARG A 217 -1.14 3.55 20.71
N HIS A 218 -1.13 4.78 20.19
CA HIS A 218 -1.90 5.88 20.78
C HIS A 218 -3.41 5.75 20.50
N GLY A 219 -3.80 4.94 19.51
CA GLY A 219 -5.18 4.83 19.08
C GLY A 219 -5.67 6.08 18.35
N ASP A 220 -4.79 6.72 17.59
CA ASP A 220 -5.11 7.93 16.83
C ASP A 220 -6.25 7.67 15.83
N ALA A 221 -7.12 8.64 15.64
CA ALA A 221 -8.25 8.51 14.73
C ALA A 221 -7.79 8.49 13.26
N GLU A 222 -6.84 9.36 12.94
CA GLU A 222 -6.32 9.52 11.59
C GLU A 222 -4.84 9.92 11.64
N LEU A 223 -4.07 9.34 10.72
CA LEU A 223 -2.67 9.69 10.49
C LEU A 223 -2.48 10.03 9.02
N THR A 224 -2.12 11.28 8.69
CA THR A 224 -1.61 11.64 7.36
C THR A 224 -0.09 11.70 7.42
N ILE A 225 0.60 10.92 6.58
CA ILE A 225 2.06 10.87 6.51
C ILE A 225 2.51 11.81 5.40
N THR A 226 3.62 12.48 5.61
CA THR A 226 4.27 13.55 4.85
C THR A 226 3.61 14.94 5.02
N VAL A 227 4.45 15.95 5.12
CA VAL A 227 4.00 17.35 5.27
C VAL A 227 3.21 17.82 4.05
N PRO A 228 3.66 17.58 2.79
CA PRO A 228 2.89 17.97 1.62
C PRO A 228 1.48 17.38 1.59
N ALA A 229 1.32 16.09 1.96
CA ALA A 229 0.02 15.46 2.00
C ALA A 229 -0.90 16.07 3.09
N LYS A 230 -0.34 16.40 4.27
CA LYS A 230 -1.09 17.12 5.33
C LYS A 230 -1.60 18.47 4.84
N VAL A 231 -0.71 19.28 4.26
CA VAL A 231 -1.06 20.61 3.78
C VAL A 231 -2.11 20.51 2.65
N ALA A 232 -1.89 19.65 1.66
CA ALA A 232 -2.81 19.49 0.55
C ALA A 232 -4.19 18.95 1.00
N SER A 233 -4.25 18.08 2.00
CA SER A 233 -5.53 17.62 2.57
C SER A 233 -6.30 18.78 3.21
N VAL A 234 -5.64 19.61 4.01
CA VAL A 234 -6.26 20.78 4.64
C VAL A 234 -6.72 21.81 3.60
N VAL A 235 -5.87 22.07 2.60
CA VAL A 235 -6.23 22.98 1.49
C VAL A 235 -7.46 22.48 0.74
N ASN A 236 -7.53 21.17 0.44
CA ASN A 236 -8.68 20.58 -0.23
C ASN A 236 -9.96 20.66 0.61
N GLU A 237 -9.87 20.49 1.93
CA GLU A 237 -11.04 20.58 2.83
C GLU A 237 -11.54 22.02 2.96
N LEU A 238 -10.65 23.01 2.99
CA LEU A 238 -11.01 24.42 3.17
C LEU A 238 -11.29 25.15 1.84
N PHE A 239 -10.64 24.76 0.76
CA PHE A 239 -10.68 25.41 -0.53
C PHE A 239 -10.88 24.39 -1.68
N PRO A 240 -12.02 23.66 -1.73
CA PRO A 240 -12.23 22.59 -2.71
C PRO A 240 -12.21 23.09 -4.17
N GLU A 241 -12.75 24.26 -4.45
CA GLU A 241 -12.74 24.88 -5.80
C GLU A 241 -11.31 25.14 -6.28
N PHE A 242 -10.48 25.74 -5.40
CA PHE A 242 -9.08 25.99 -5.72
C PHE A 242 -8.32 24.68 -6.01
N THR A 243 -8.55 23.66 -5.20
CA THR A 243 -7.93 22.34 -5.41
C THR A 243 -8.37 21.73 -6.74
N ALA A 244 -9.66 21.82 -7.07
CA ALA A 244 -10.20 21.33 -8.34
C ALA A 244 -9.54 22.03 -9.54
N ASP A 245 -9.40 23.37 -9.49
CA ASP A 245 -8.75 24.16 -10.54
C ASP A 245 -7.27 23.78 -10.72
N VAL A 246 -6.54 23.58 -9.60
CA VAL A 246 -5.14 23.12 -9.64
C VAL A 246 -5.05 21.73 -10.26
N LEU A 247 -5.90 20.78 -9.86
CA LEU A 247 -5.89 19.43 -10.41
C LEU A 247 -6.29 19.40 -11.90
N MET A 248 -7.23 20.24 -12.31
CA MET A 248 -7.57 20.43 -13.73
C MET A 248 -6.36 20.97 -14.52
N LEU A 249 -5.61 21.91 -13.96
CA LEU A 249 -4.38 22.41 -14.58
C LEU A 249 -3.31 21.32 -14.66
N VAL A 250 -3.09 20.55 -13.58
CA VAL A 250 -2.15 19.41 -13.54
C VAL A 250 -2.50 18.41 -14.63
N ASN A 251 -3.79 18.06 -14.78
CA ASN A 251 -4.24 17.09 -15.79
C ASN A 251 -3.87 17.48 -17.24
N ARG A 252 -3.72 18.79 -17.54
CA ARG A 252 -3.28 19.26 -18.87
C ARG A 252 -1.83 18.90 -19.21
N PHE A 253 -1.01 18.60 -18.20
CA PHE A 253 0.40 18.22 -18.37
C PHE A 253 0.63 16.71 -18.29
N LEU A 254 -0.41 15.94 -17.94
CA LEU A 254 -0.33 14.49 -17.94
C LEU A 254 -0.45 13.93 -19.37
N PRO A 255 -0.02 12.68 -19.62
CA PRO A 255 -0.14 12.06 -20.93
C PRO A 255 -1.61 12.01 -21.39
N GLY A 256 -1.86 12.26 -22.66
CA GLY A 256 -3.20 12.11 -23.21
C GLY A 256 -3.60 10.63 -23.32
N PRO A 257 -4.89 10.35 -23.56
CA PRO A 257 -5.35 8.98 -23.78
C PRO A 257 -4.65 8.37 -25.00
N ALA A 258 -4.48 7.06 -24.99
CA ALA A 258 -3.95 6.34 -26.14
C ALA A 258 -4.99 6.33 -27.28
N ALA A 259 -4.53 6.60 -28.50
CA ALA A 259 -5.39 6.71 -29.68
C ALA A 259 -5.94 5.37 -30.20
N ASP A 260 -5.26 4.26 -29.90
CA ASP A 260 -5.58 2.94 -30.42
C ASP A 260 -5.80 1.90 -29.32
N GLY A 261 -6.65 0.90 -29.60
CA GLY A 261 -7.01 -0.17 -28.66
C GLY A 261 -5.83 -1.03 -28.15
N ALA A 262 -4.69 -1.05 -28.86
CA ALA A 262 -3.49 -1.79 -28.44
C ALA A 262 -2.84 -1.19 -27.18
N ASP A 263 -2.90 0.10 -26.98
CA ASP A 263 -2.36 0.78 -25.78
C ASP A 263 -3.32 0.70 -24.58
N ASN A 264 -4.48 0.07 -24.74
CA ASN A 264 -5.44 -0.16 -23.67
C ASN A 264 -5.18 -1.48 -22.93
N GLU A 265 -4.15 -2.24 -23.32
CA GLU A 265 -3.72 -3.43 -22.59
C GLU A 265 -3.17 -3.03 -21.21
N ARG A 266 -3.43 -3.91 -20.25
CA ARG A 266 -2.90 -3.76 -18.88
C ARG A 266 -1.44 -4.19 -18.88
N LYS A 267 -0.54 -3.29 -18.47
CA LYS A 267 0.88 -3.61 -18.24
C LYS A 267 1.24 -3.35 -16.78
N ARG A 268 2.20 -4.09 -16.28
CA ARG A 268 2.81 -3.81 -14.99
C ARG A 268 3.78 -2.62 -15.13
N GLY A 269 4.06 -1.97 -14.00
CA GLY A 269 5.01 -0.85 -13.97
C GLY A 269 6.38 -1.23 -14.55
N TYR A 270 6.92 -2.39 -14.16
CA TYR A 270 8.20 -2.89 -14.69
C TYR A 270 8.17 -3.17 -16.21
N GLU A 271 7.01 -3.51 -16.80
CA GLU A 271 6.83 -3.68 -18.26
C GLU A 271 6.69 -2.34 -18.99
N SER A 272 6.50 -1.24 -18.25
CA SER A 272 6.26 0.11 -18.76
C SER A 272 7.48 1.03 -18.61
N GLU A 273 8.65 0.47 -18.33
CA GLU A 273 9.87 1.23 -18.13
C GLU A 273 10.35 1.95 -19.39
N SER A 274 11.02 3.09 -19.19
CA SER A 274 11.58 3.92 -20.25
C SER A 274 12.87 4.56 -19.74
N PRO A 275 13.73 5.13 -20.61
CA PRO A 275 14.90 5.87 -20.17
C PRO A 275 14.60 7.02 -19.19
N ARG A 276 13.38 7.56 -19.24
CA ARG A 276 12.92 8.60 -18.28
C ARG A 276 12.61 8.03 -16.92
N SER A 277 11.95 6.86 -16.84
CA SER A 277 11.64 6.19 -15.58
C SER A 277 12.85 5.52 -14.93
N GLN A 278 13.93 5.28 -15.67
CA GLN A 278 15.22 4.76 -15.19
C GLN A 278 16.23 5.86 -14.85
N SER A 279 15.80 7.14 -14.85
CA SER A 279 16.67 8.26 -14.49
C SER A 279 17.14 8.17 -13.03
N GLY A 280 18.24 8.85 -12.71
CA GLY A 280 18.77 8.91 -11.32
C GLY A 280 17.74 9.41 -10.28
N LEU A 281 16.67 10.08 -10.73
CA LEU A 281 15.56 10.51 -9.87
C LEU A 281 14.70 9.32 -9.38
N ALA A 282 14.65 8.20 -10.12
CA ALA A 282 13.86 7.02 -9.78
C ALA A 282 14.65 5.97 -8.95
N ARG A 283 15.97 6.15 -8.80
CA ARG A 283 16.85 5.18 -8.12
C ARG A 283 16.42 4.83 -6.70
N LEU A 284 15.91 5.78 -5.94
CA LEU A 284 15.47 5.54 -4.55
C LEU A 284 14.26 4.60 -4.47
N SER A 285 13.38 4.61 -5.47
CA SER A 285 12.26 3.68 -5.54
C SER A 285 12.74 2.26 -5.90
N ASP A 286 13.75 2.14 -6.76
CA ASP A 286 14.32 0.83 -7.16
C ASP A 286 15.10 0.18 -6.02
N GLU A 287 15.89 0.95 -5.27
CA GLU A 287 16.57 0.49 -4.05
C GLU A 287 15.57 0.00 -2.99
N ALA A 288 14.45 0.73 -2.82
CA ALA A 288 13.38 0.33 -1.91
C ALA A 288 12.67 -0.95 -2.36
N ALA A 289 12.49 -1.16 -3.67
CA ALA A 289 11.88 -2.38 -4.21
C ALA A 289 12.70 -3.63 -3.86
N ALA A 290 14.02 -3.57 -4.04
CA ALA A 290 14.92 -4.65 -3.69
C ALA A 290 14.89 -4.98 -2.19
N GLY A 291 14.87 -3.95 -1.32
CA GLY A 291 14.85 -4.12 0.13
C GLY A 291 13.53 -4.62 0.70
N ASN A 292 12.42 -4.44 -0.02
CA ASN A 292 11.07 -4.68 0.48
C ASN A 292 10.35 -5.90 -0.13
N ASN A 293 11.09 -6.83 -0.75
CA ASN A 293 10.55 -8.05 -1.35
C ASN A 293 9.54 -7.79 -2.51
N GLU A 294 9.69 -6.67 -3.23
CA GLU A 294 8.84 -6.29 -4.35
C GLU A 294 9.35 -6.83 -5.70
N ILE A 295 10.50 -7.54 -5.70
CA ILE A 295 11.11 -8.16 -6.88
C ILE A 295 10.88 -9.67 -6.80
N SER A 296 10.14 -10.23 -7.75
CA SER A 296 9.93 -11.68 -7.86
C SER A 296 11.08 -12.36 -8.61
N GLY A 297 11.33 -13.64 -8.32
CA GLY A 297 12.38 -14.42 -8.99
C GLY A 297 12.18 -14.59 -10.51
N ASN A 298 11.00 -14.31 -11.03
CA ASN A 298 10.64 -14.34 -12.45
C ASN A 298 10.79 -12.97 -13.15
N ASP A 299 11.30 -11.97 -12.46
CA ASP A 299 11.51 -10.63 -13.01
C ASP A 299 12.75 -10.63 -13.92
N PRO A 300 12.69 -10.14 -15.17
CA PRO A 300 13.83 -10.16 -16.12
C PRO A 300 15.05 -9.38 -15.62
N GLU A 301 14.92 -8.52 -14.64
CA GLU A 301 16.05 -7.76 -14.05
C GLU A 301 16.80 -8.48 -12.92
N THR A 302 16.32 -9.61 -12.40
CA THR A 302 17.09 -10.39 -11.40
C THR A 302 18.42 -10.91 -11.95
N THR A 303 18.60 -10.91 -13.28
CA THR A 303 19.83 -11.36 -13.95
C THR A 303 20.92 -10.27 -14.06
N THR A 304 20.65 -9.01 -13.68
CA THR A 304 21.56 -7.88 -13.93
C THR A 304 21.98 -7.09 -12.69
N LEU A 305 21.54 -7.47 -11.49
CA LEU A 305 22.05 -6.84 -10.27
C LEU A 305 23.45 -7.39 -9.97
N PRO A 306 24.50 -6.55 -9.88
CA PRO A 306 25.81 -7.02 -9.47
C PRO A 306 25.72 -7.54 -8.03
N THR A 307 25.95 -8.83 -7.85
CA THR A 307 26.22 -9.41 -6.53
C THR A 307 27.44 -8.70 -5.96
N GLY A 308 27.20 -7.76 -5.05
CA GLY A 308 28.27 -7.06 -4.34
C GLY A 308 28.96 -8.00 -3.39
N GLU A 309 29.86 -8.84 -3.91
CA GLU A 309 30.93 -9.46 -3.11
C GLU A 309 31.84 -8.35 -2.60
N LYS A 310 31.63 -7.95 -1.36
CA LYS A 310 32.69 -7.29 -0.59
C LYS A 310 33.81 -8.32 -0.33
N GLN A 311 34.78 -8.37 -1.22
CA GLN A 311 36.07 -8.96 -0.88
C GLN A 311 36.66 -8.16 0.31
N LEU A 312 36.57 -8.74 1.50
CA LEU A 312 37.44 -8.36 2.61
C LEU A 312 38.86 -8.78 2.24
N GLY A 313 39.61 -7.81 1.70
CA GLY A 313 41.04 -7.93 1.50
C GLY A 313 41.71 -8.17 2.84
N ALA A 314 42.26 -9.35 3.01
CA ALA A 314 43.30 -9.63 4.01
C ALA A 314 44.57 -8.85 3.62
N GLY A 315 45.10 -8.06 4.54
CA GLY A 315 46.37 -7.34 4.39
C GLY A 315 46.95 -7.06 5.76
N ILE A 316 47.85 -7.98 6.20
CA ILE A 316 49.04 -7.86 7.10
C ILE A 316 48.95 -6.77 8.19
#